data_5473d52cd4faca05dc591496752b3f46
#
_entry.id   5473d52cd4faca05dc591496752b3f46
#
_cell.length_a   1.000
_cell.length_b   1.000
_cell.length_c   1.000
_cell.angle_alpha   90.00
_cell.angle_beta   90.00
_cell.angle_gamma   90.00
#
_symmetry.space_group_name_H-M   'P 1'
#
loop_
_entity.id
_entity.type
_entity.pdbx_description
1 polymer ?
#
loop_
_entity_poly.entity_id
_entity_poly.type
_entity_poly.pdbx_seq_one_letter_code
_entity_poly.pdbx_strand_id
1 'polypeptide(L)'
;HILEYTPAPGQFINEGMDVTTPEEAIAWAEDRIAQEKYVSLGGFGGYIIADFGHSVSNFAIKGNSFAGSNEPGIVYVMVDANSNGLPDDGAWLELPHSEEADAINDYQVTYYRPLEPNSPVKWTDNLGNQGEIAYVAAFHKQDYYYPEWIAADSYTLSGTLLPSLSVEENGRWNHKPYPWGYVDNNGSDTEKQWTEFRLDSPVDFIKVQTAVNAQAGSLGEISTEVCGFREL
;
A
#
# COMPACT_ATOMS: atom_id res chain seq x y z
N HIS A 1 2.46 -10.28 13.57
CA HIS A 1 1.80 -9.08 14.15
C HIS A 1 1.86 -7.93 13.17
N ILE A 2 0.92 -7.00 13.26
CA ILE A 2 0.97 -5.72 12.55
C ILE A 2 1.51 -4.66 13.52
N LEU A 3 2.61 -4.02 13.12
CA LEU A 3 3.31 -3.02 13.93
C LEU A 3 2.89 -1.59 13.58
N GLU A 4 2.58 -1.35 12.31
CA GLU A 4 2.16 -0.04 11.82
C GLU A 4 1.20 -0.20 10.63
N TYR A 5 0.19 0.68 10.56
CA TYR A 5 -0.73 0.79 9.44
C TYR A 5 -0.98 2.28 9.16
N THR A 6 -0.35 2.77 8.12
CA THR A 6 -0.41 4.17 7.68
C THR A 6 -0.82 4.23 6.21
N PRO A 7 -2.12 4.09 5.90
CA PRO A 7 -2.57 4.16 4.52
C PRO A 7 -2.51 5.58 3.98
N ALA A 8 -2.36 5.71 2.66
CA ALA A 8 -2.74 6.91 1.96
C ALA A 8 -4.27 7.03 1.89
N PRO A 9 -4.82 8.21 1.59
CA PRO A 9 -6.25 8.36 1.33
C PRO A 9 -6.72 7.46 0.18
N GLY A 10 -7.98 6.98 0.26
CA GLY A 10 -8.51 6.09 -0.75
C GLY A 10 -9.96 5.68 -0.57
N GLN A 11 -10.56 5.18 -1.65
CA GLN A 11 -11.99 4.81 -1.69
C GLN A 11 -12.35 3.65 -0.74
N PHE A 12 -11.37 2.85 -0.31
CA PHE A 12 -11.58 1.75 0.66
C PHE A 12 -11.17 2.13 2.09
N ILE A 13 -10.64 3.34 2.29
CA ILE A 13 -10.23 3.83 3.61
C ILE A 13 -11.47 4.35 4.36
N ASN A 14 -11.56 4.04 5.65
CA ASN A 14 -12.72 4.26 6.52
C ASN A 14 -13.97 3.44 6.18
N GLU A 15 -13.98 2.69 5.07
CA GLU A 15 -15.15 1.93 4.65
C GLU A 15 -15.42 0.74 5.60
N GLY A 16 -16.54 0.80 6.33
CA GLY A 16 -16.89 -0.23 7.31
C GLY A 16 -15.94 -0.33 8.51
N MET A 17 -15.18 0.72 8.76
CA MET A 17 -14.28 0.85 9.90
C MET A 17 -14.92 1.73 10.98
N ASP A 18 -14.81 1.28 12.24
CA ASP A 18 -15.13 2.09 13.43
C ASP A 18 -13.80 2.32 14.19
N VAL A 19 -12.95 3.14 13.58
CA VAL A 19 -11.56 3.36 13.99
C VAL A 19 -11.30 4.85 14.09
N THR A 20 -10.79 5.29 15.23
CA THR A 20 -10.55 6.71 15.54
C THR A 20 -9.12 7.00 15.99
N THR A 21 -8.34 5.96 16.30
CA THR A 21 -6.94 6.08 16.71
C THR A 21 -6.02 5.19 15.89
N PRO A 22 -4.72 5.50 15.80
CA PRO A 22 -3.75 4.64 15.12
C PRO A 22 -3.69 3.23 15.71
N GLU A 23 -3.81 3.08 17.03
CA GLU A 23 -3.78 1.78 17.70
C GLU A 23 -5.01 0.92 17.32
N GLU A 24 -6.19 1.54 17.22
CA GLU A 24 -7.39 0.85 16.73
C GLU A 24 -7.25 0.45 15.26
N ALA A 25 -6.60 1.29 14.44
CA ALA A 25 -6.34 0.99 13.03
C ALA A 25 -5.40 -0.22 12.89
N ILE A 26 -4.34 -0.30 13.69
CA ILE A 26 -3.42 -1.44 13.73
C ILE A 26 -4.17 -2.71 14.15
N ALA A 27 -4.96 -2.66 15.23
CA ALA A 27 -5.73 -3.81 15.72
C ALA A 27 -6.77 -4.29 14.68
N TRP A 28 -7.42 -3.35 13.99
CA TRP A 28 -8.35 -3.66 12.90
C TRP A 28 -7.63 -4.35 11.73
N ALA A 29 -6.47 -3.84 11.31
CA ALA A 29 -5.68 -4.42 10.23
C ALA A 29 -5.19 -5.83 10.61
N GLU A 30 -4.72 -6.04 11.83
CA GLU A 30 -4.29 -7.34 12.33
C GLU A 30 -5.42 -8.37 12.33
N ASP A 31 -6.62 -7.99 12.80
CA ASP A 31 -7.80 -8.87 12.77
C ASP A 31 -8.18 -9.27 11.33
N ARG A 32 -8.14 -8.34 10.40
CA ARG A 32 -8.43 -8.63 9.00
C ARG A 32 -7.40 -9.56 8.36
N ILE A 33 -6.11 -9.30 8.56
CA ILE A 33 -5.01 -10.14 8.09
C ILE A 33 -5.13 -11.56 8.66
N ALA A 34 -5.45 -11.72 9.95
CA ALA A 34 -5.68 -13.02 10.56
C ALA A 34 -6.85 -13.81 9.96
N GLN A 35 -7.81 -13.11 9.34
CA GLN A 35 -8.96 -13.70 8.64
C GLN A 35 -8.76 -13.81 7.13
N GLU A 36 -7.56 -13.54 6.61
CA GLU A 36 -7.25 -13.42 5.17
C GLU A 36 -8.17 -12.46 4.41
N LYS A 37 -8.62 -11.40 5.07
CA LYS A 37 -9.39 -10.31 4.47
C LYS A 37 -8.46 -9.18 4.09
N TYR A 38 -8.75 -8.51 2.98
CA TYR A 38 -7.92 -7.41 2.50
C TYR A 38 -7.86 -6.23 3.48
N VAL A 39 -6.69 -5.63 3.56
CA VAL A 39 -6.41 -4.32 4.16
C VAL A 39 -5.92 -3.43 3.04
N SER A 40 -6.66 -2.38 2.73
CA SER A 40 -6.29 -1.41 1.69
C SER A 40 -5.21 -0.47 2.20
N LEU A 41 -4.16 -0.27 1.41
CA LEU A 41 -3.10 0.68 1.74
C LEU A 41 -3.37 2.09 1.17
N GLY A 42 -4.49 2.27 0.46
CA GLY A 42 -4.81 3.53 -0.20
C GLY A 42 -3.89 3.85 -1.37
N GLY A 43 -3.84 5.11 -1.78
CA GLY A 43 -3.00 5.59 -2.88
C GLY A 43 -1.51 5.48 -2.61
N PHE A 44 -0.71 6.17 -3.44
CA PHE A 44 0.76 6.11 -3.39
C PHE A 44 1.31 6.35 -1.98
N GLY A 45 2.24 5.49 -1.61
CA GLY A 45 3.03 5.62 -0.39
C GLY A 45 2.35 5.07 0.87
N GLY A 46 1.05 4.73 0.83
CA GLY A 46 0.38 4.08 1.95
C GLY A 46 1.00 2.71 2.22
N TYR A 47 1.15 2.33 3.50
CA TYR A 47 1.90 1.15 3.87
C TYR A 47 1.38 0.45 5.12
N ILE A 48 1.82 -0.80 5.26
CA ILE A 48 1.67 -1.65 6.44
C ILE A 48 3.01 -2.27 6.81
N ILE A 49 3.31 -2.37 8.11
CA ILE A 49 4.51 -3.04 8.64
C ILE A 49 4.07 -4.23 9.49
N ALA A 50 4.68 -5.38 9.21
CA ALA A 50 4.42 -6.63 9.92
C ALA A 50 5.72 -7.29 10.40
N ASP A 51 5.60 -8.14 11.44
CA ASP A 51 6.60 -9.10 11.88
C ASP A 51 6.01 -10.49 12.09
N PHE A 52 6.87 -11.51 12.19
CA PHE A 52 6.50 -12.87 12.55
C PHE A 52 6.77 -13.21 14.03
N GLY A 53 7.27 -12.25 14.83
CA GLY A 53 7.74 -12.46 16.18
C GLY A 53 9.12 -13.16 16.25
N HIS A 54 9.75 -13.38 15.11
CA HIS A 54 11.10 -13.96 14.94
C HIS A 54 11.61 -13.62 13.52
N SER A 55 12.92 -13.71 13.34
CA SER A 55 13.56 -13.43 12.04
C SER A 55 13.21 -14.50 11.00
N VAL A 56 12.90 -14.10 9.78
CA VAL A 56 12.54 -14.98 8.66
C VAL A 56 13.38 -14.67 7.41
N SER A 57 13.71 -15.69 6.62
CA SER A 57 14.38 -15.53 5.31
C SER A 57 13.46 -15.84 4.14
N ASN A 58 12.40 -16.60 4.37
CA ASN A 58 11.47 -16.98 3.34
C ASN A 58 10.06 -16.70 3.81
N PHE A 59 9.34 -15.89 3.05
CA PHE A 59 7.96 -15.54 3.37
C PHE A 59 7.15 -15.31 2.10
N ALA A 60 5.84 -15.31 2.24
CA ALA A 60 4.93 -14.91 1.18
C ALA A 60 3.90 -13.92 1.70
N ILE A 61 3.47 -13.03 0.81
CA ILE A 61 2.46 -12.03 1.09
C ILE A 61 1.31 -12.23 0.10
N LYS A 62 0.09 -12.20 0.62
CA LYS A 62 -1.13 -12.35 -0.17
C LYS A 62 -1.70 -10.98 -0.50
N GLY A 63 -1.94 -10.74 -1.78
CA GLY A 63 -2.70 -9.59 -2.29
C GLY A 63 -4.14 -9.97 -2.63
N ASN A 64 -4.80 -9.11 -3.38
CA ASN A 64 -6.17 -9.27 -3.87
C ASN A 64 -6.27 -9.22 -5.39
N SER A 65 -5.16 -9.20 -6.11
CA SER A 65 -5.09 -9.00 -7.56
C SER A 65 -5.91 -10.02 -8.35
N PHE A 66 -6.51 -9.55 -9.43
CA PHE A 66 -7.19 -10.36 -10.43
C PHE A 66 -6.96 -9.79 -11.84
N ALA A 67 -7.44 -10.47 -12.87
CA ALA A 67 -7.23 -10.05 -14.26
C ALA A 67 -7.75 -8.62 -14.51
N GLY A 68 -6.84 -7.71 -14.87
CA GLY A 68 -7.14 -6.29 -15.11
C GLY A 68 -7.12 -5.38 -13.88
N SER A 69 -6.89 -5.95 -12.69
CA SER A 69 -6.70 -5.20 -11.42
C SER A 69 -5.40 -5.66 -10.79
N ASN A 70 -4.31 -5.00 -11.15
CA ASN A 70 -2.98 -5.21 -10.59
C ASN A 70 -2.55 -3.89 -9.95
N GLU A 71 -2.39 -3.90 -8.63
CA GLU A 71 -2.20 -2.72 -7.80
C GLU A 71 -0.92 -2.89 -6.97
N PRO A 72 0.25 -2.83 -7.64
CA PRO A 72 1.51 -3.34 -7.11
C PRO A 72 1.95 -2.61 -5.85
N GLY A 73 2.25 -3.38 -4.83
CA GLY A 73 2.98 -2.96 -3.64
C GLY A 73 4.43 -3.42 -3.68
N ILE A 74 5.36 -2.49 -3.46
CA ILE A 74 6.78 -2.80 -3.25
C ILE A 74 6.96 -3.31 -1.81
N VAL A 75 7.88 -4.27 -1.65
CA VAL A 75 8.23 -4.86 -0.36
C VAL A 75 9.58 -4.34 0.09
N TYR A 76 9.63 -3.91 1.34
CA TYR A 76 10.86 -3.49 2.03
C TYR A 76 11.06 -4.36 3.26
N VAL A 77 12.31 -4.56 3.65
CA VAL A 77 12.65 -5.34 4.84
C VAL A 77 13.64 -4.59 5.72
N MET A 78 13.67 -4.96 7.02
CA MET A 78 14.62 -4.41 7.98
C MET A 78 14.98 -5.48 9.00
N VAL A 79 16.22 -5.40 9.53
CA VAL A 79 16.69 -6.23 10.64
C VAL A 79 16.57 -5.42 11.93
N ASP A 80 16.08 -6.05 13.00
CA ASP A 80 16.10 -5.50 14.37
C ASP A 80 17.51 -5.65 14.96
N ALA A 81 18.40 -4.71 14.64
CA ALA A 81 19.80 -4.77 15.02
C ALA A 81 20.03 -4.51 16.52
N ASN A 82 19.16 -3.75 17.16
CA ASN A 82 19.24 -3.41 18.57
C ASN A 82 18.37 -4.32 19.47
N SER A 83 17.57 -5.20 18.87
CA SER A 83 16.69 -6.17 19.55
C SER A 83 15.64 -5.51 20.45
N ASN A 84 15.09 -4.35 20.03
CA ASN A 84 14.05 -3.65 20.77
C ASN A 84 12.62 -3.99 20.29
N GLY A 85 12.49 -4.76 19.20
CA GLY A 85 11.22 -5.14 18.61
C GLY A 85 10.53 -4.01 17.82
N LEU A 86 11.27 -2.94 17.47
CA LEU A 86 10.74 -1.80 16.73
C LEU A 86 11.46 -1.65 15.39
N PRO A 87 10.77 -1.24 14.31
CA PRO A 87 11.36 -1.07 12.98
C PRO A 87 12.08 0.29 12.85
N ASP A 88 13.03 0.58 13.76
CA ASP A 88 13.71 1.86 13.89
C ASP A 88 15.24 1.79 13.67
N ASP A 89 15.75 0.64 13.22
CA ASP A 89 17.19 0.36 13.07
C ASP A 89 17.79 0.78 11.72
N GLY A 90 17.38 1.90 11.17
CA GLY A 90 18.02 2.50 10.00
C GLY A 90 17.14 2.51 8.74
N ALA A 91 17.78 2.33 7.58
CA ALA A 91 17.07 2.40 6.31
C ALA A 91 16.37 1.07 5.97
N TRP A 92 15.16 1.17 5.47
CA TRP A 92 14.47 0.05 4.84
C TRP A 92 15.22 -0.39 3.59
N LEU A 93 15.46 -1.68 3.44
CA LEU A 93 15.99 -2.28 2.21
C LEU A 93 14.82 -2.63 1.29
N GLU A 94 14.73 -1.96 0.16
CA GLU A 94 13.80 -2.31 -0.91
C GLU A 94 14.21 -3.63 -1.55
N LEU A 95 13.25 -4.55 -1.69
CA LEU A 95 13.52 -5.82 -2.35
C LEU A 95 13.52 -5.65 -3.88
N PRO A 96 14.35 -6.43 -4.61
CA PRO A 96 14.43 -6.35 -6.06
C PRO A 96 13.07 -6.57 -6.74
N HIS A 97 12.83 -5.81 -7.81
CA HIS A 97 11.63 -5.89 -8.62
C HIS A 97 11.90 -5.54 -10.10
N SER A 98 10.97 -5.85 -11.00
CA SER A 98 11.18 -5.77 -12.44
C SER A 98 11.41 -4.37 -13.01
N GLU A 99 10.92 -3.33 -12.34
CA GLU A 99 10.90 -1.94 -12.85
C GLU A 99 11.93 -1.03 -12.19
N GLU A 100 12.96 -1.57 -11.50
CA GLU A 100 13.99 -0.77 -10.80
C GLU A 100 14.64 0.31 -11.70
N ALA A 101 14.86 -0.01 -12.97
CA ALA A 101 15.54 0.90 -13.90
C ALA A 101 14.69 2.10 -14.32
N ASP A 102 13.36 1.96 -14.29
CA ASP A 102 12.40 2.96 -14.75
C ASP A 102 11.61 3.60 -13.60
N ALA A 103 11.85 3.16 -12.37
CA ALA A 103 11.22 3.68 -11.16
C ALA A 103 11.82 5.04 -10.75
N ILE A 104 11.02 5.86 -10.07
CA ILE A 104 11.45 7.14 -9.48
C ILE A 104 11.62 6.94 -7.98
N ASN A 105 12.86 6.94 -7.51
CA ASN A 105 13.19 6.86 -6.09
C ASN A 105 12.91 8.19 -5.39
N ASP A 106 12.69 8.14 -4.07
CA ASP A 106 12.44 9.32 -3.23
C ASP A 106 11.25 10.19 -3.70
N TYR A 107 10.29 9.57 -4.41
CA TYR A 107 9.05 10.23 -4.77
C TYR A 107 8.21 10.49 -3.53
N GLN A 108 7.61 11.68 -3.43
CA GLN A 108 6.85 12.11 -2.28
C GLN A 108 5.50 12.67 -2.71
N VAL A 109 4.45 12.29 -1.98
CA VAL A 109 3.11 12.85 -2.15
C VAL A 109 2.61 13.38 -0.81
N THR A 110 2.13 14.63 -0.81
CA THR A 110 1.45 15.24 0.34
C THR A 110 -0.06 15.23 0.08
N TYR A 111 -0.80 14.60 0.96
CA TYR A 111 -2.26 14.54 0.94
C TYR A 111 -2.85 15.57 1.90
N TYR A 112 -3.95 16.22 1.49
CA TYR A 112 -4.60 17.28 2.26
C TYR A 112 -5.99 16.83 2.69
N ARG A 113 -6.30 16.98 3.98
CA ARG A 113 -7.62 16.64 4.55
C ARG A 113 -8.72 17.51 3.90
N PRO A 114 -9.79 16.93 3.34
CA PRO A 114 -10.95 17.69 2.90
C PRO A 114 -11.65 18.36 4.09
N LEU A 115 -12.12 19.58 3.90
CA LEU A 115 -12.87 20.33 4.91
C LEU A 115 -14.31 19.83 5.06
N GLU A 116 -14.88 19.33 3.95
CA GLU A 116 -16.26 18.89 3.88
C GLU A 116 -16.34 17.39 3.57
N PRO A 117 -17.32 16.67 4.11
CA PRO A 117 -17.54 15.28 3.75
C PRO A 117 -17.89 15.13 2.25
N ASN A 118 -17.71 13.92 1.73
CA ASN A 118 -17.98 13.57 0.34
C ASN A 118 -17.18 14.43 -0.69
N SER A 119 -16.03 14.92 -0.27
CA SER A 119 -15.15 15.74 -1.09
C SER A 119 -13.91 14.97 -1.51
N PRO A 120 -13.33 15.25 -2.70
CA PRO A 120 -12.10 14.63 -3.14
C PRO A 120 -10.94 14.99 -2.20
N VAL A 121 -9.97 14.09 -2.06
CA VAL A 121 -8.72 14.35 -1.34
C VAL A 121 -7.69 14.93 -2.31
N LYS A 122 -7.30 16.16 -2.11
CA LYS A 122 -6.26 16.83 -2.91
C LYS A 122 -4.88 16.32 -2.51
N TRP A 123 -3.97 16.31 -3.48
CA TRP A 123 -2.57 16.00 -3.25
C TRP A 123 -1.63 16.86 -4.11
N THR A 124 -0.39 16.98 -3.65
CA THR A 124 0.75 17.54 -4.39
C THR A 124 1.94 16.60 -4.28
N ASP A 125 2.86 16.62 -5.27
CA ASP A 125 4.08 15.82 -5.21
C ASP A 125 5.36 16.67 -5.23
N ASN A 126 6.51 16.04 -5.00
CA ASN A 126 7.81 16.70 -5.05
C ASN A 126 8.33 16.98 -6.47
N LEU A 127 7.60 16.54 -7.51
CA LEU A 127 7.89 16.86 -8.91
C LEU A 127 7.13 18.10 -9.41
N GLY A 128 6.28 18.69 -8.57
CA GLY A 128 5.48 19.87 -8.89
C GLY A 128 4.13 19.56 -9.51
N ASN A 129 3.69 18.30 -9.50
CA ASN A 129 2.36 17.92 -9.91
C ASN A 129 1.36 18.06 -8.77
N GLN A 130 0.08 18.15 -9.14
CA GLN A 130 -1.04 18.15 -8.22
C GLN A 130 -2.22 17.39 -8.82
N GLY A 131 -3.08 16.87 -7.97
CA GLY A 131 -4.27 16.16 -8.38
C GLY A 131 -5.22 15.93 -7.22
N GLU A 132 -6.14 15.01 -7.42
CA GLU A 132 -7.10 14.61 -6.39
C GLU A 132 -7.47 13.13 -6.51
N ILE A 133 -7.78 12.52 -5.38
CA ILE A 133 -8.48 11.25 -5.29
C ILE A 133 -9.96 11.59 -5.32
N ALA A 134 -10.63 11.22 -6.40
CA ALA A 134 -12.03 11.57 -6.63
C ALA A 134 -12.96 10.84 -5.66
N TYR A 135 -13.98 11.52 -5.15
CA TYR A 135 -15.03 10.89 -4.35
C TYR A 135 -16.00 10.11 -5.26
N VAL A 136 -16.21 8.82 -5.00
CA VAL A 136 -17.03 7.92 -5.83
C VAL A 136 -18.36 7.62 -5.14
N ALA A 137 -19.27 8.56 -5.17
CA ALA A 137 -20.59 8.51 -4.50
C ALA A 137 -21.46 7.30 -4.89
N ALA A 138 -21.20 6.66 -6.04
CA ALA A 138 -22.01 5.53 -6.50
C ALA A 138 -21.73 4.23 -5.74
N PHE A 139 -20.50 4.05 -5.21
CA PHE A 139 -20.02 2.79 -4.64
C PHE A 139 -19.54 2.93 -3.21
N HIS A 140 -18.64 3.87 -2.93
CA HIS A 140 -17.93 4.04 -1.66
C HIS A 140 -18.42 5.32 -0.99
N LYS A 141 -19.33 5.18 -0.02
CA LYS A 141 -20.17 6.27 0.52
C LYS A 141 -19.75 6.76 1.90
N GLN A 142 -18.63 6.29 2.45
CA GLN A 142 -18.08 6.84 3.68
C GLN A 142 -17.76 8.33 3.50
N ASP A 143 -17.93 9.11 4.55
CA ASP A 143 -17.86 10.58 4.46
C ASP A 143 -16.49 11.08 4.01
N TYR A 144 -15.42 10.38 4.37
CA TYR A 144 -14.05 10.75 4.04
C TYR A 144 -13.24 9.58 3.50
N TYR A 145 -12.40 9.85 2.47
CA TYR A 145 -11.36 8.94 1.99
C TYR A 145 -9.99 9.20 2.64
N TYR A 146 -9.86 10.28 3.38
CA TYR A 146 -8.70 10.58 4.21
C TYR A 146 -8.84 9.81 5.53
N PRO A 147 -7.80 9.08 6.01
CA PRO A 147 -7.90 8.28 7.22
C PRO A 147 -8.34 9.11 8.42
N GLU A 148 -9.44 8.74 9.09
CA GLU A 148 -10.03 9.52 10.17
C GLU A 148 -9.16 9.55 11.43
N TRP A 149 -8.33 8.51 11.64
CA TRP A 149 -7.40 8.42 12.77
C TRP A 149 -6.10 9.22 12.59
N ILE A 150 -5.82 9.79 11.41
CA ILE A 150 -4.69 10.70 11.19
C ILE A 150 -5.16 12.11 11.52
N ALA A 151 -4.76 12.66 12.67
CA ALA A 151 -5.26 13.95 13.15
C ALA A 151 -4.74 15.18 12.35
N ALA A 152 -3.62 15.03 11.64
CA ALA A 152 -3.01 16.12 10.87
C ALA A 152 -3.88 16.56 9.68
N ASP A 153 -3.87 17.86 9.36
CA ASP A 153 -4.58 18.40 8.19
C ASP A 153 -3.92 18.01 6.86
N SER A 154 -2.67 17.58 6.90
CA SER A 154 -1.94 16.99 5.78
C SER A 154 -0.85 16.07 6.28
N TYR A 155 -0.46 15.09 5.46
CA TYR A 155 0.72 14.26 5.69
C TYR A 155 1.38 13.87 4.39
N THR A 156 2.69 13.63 4.47
CA THR A 156 3.51 13.27 3.31
C THR A 156 3.95 11.83 3.42
N LEU A 157 3.75 11.08 2.36
CA LEU A 157 4.26 9.72 2.19
C LEU A 157 5.36 9.74 1.13
N SER A 158 6.37 8.89 1.31
CA SER A 158 7.52 8.78 0.41
C SER A 158 7.84 7.32 0.10
N GLY A 159 8.39 7.08 -1.08
CA GLY A 159 8.78 5.74 -1.53
C GLY A 159 9.23 5.74 -2.97
N THR A 160 9.23 4.57 -3.57
CA THR A 160 9.58 4.36 -4.99
C THR A 160 8.30 4.37 -5.83
N LEU A 161 8.24 5.27 -6.82
CA LEU A 161 7.13 5.34 -7.78
C LEU A 161 7.44 4.51 -9.02
N LEU A 162 6.59 3.54 -9.31
CA LEU A 162 6.66 2.71 -10.51
C LEU A 162 6.09 3.43 -11.74
N PRO A 163 6.58 3.12 -12.96
CA PRO A 163 5.93 3.53 -14.18
C PRO A 163 4.52 2.91 -14.24
N SER A 164 3.52 3.68 -14.66
CA SER A 164 2.15 3.16 -14.75
C SER A 164 2.00 2.23 -15.95
N LEU A 165 1.49 1.01 -15.71
CA LEU A 165 1.07 0.06 -16.74
C LEU A 165 -0.46 0.05 -16.95
N SER A 166 -1.15 1.06 -16.43
CA SER A 166 -2.59 1.22 -16.59
C SER A 166 -2.93 1.76 -17.98
N VAL A 167 -3.91 1.16 -18.63
CA VAL A 167 -4.41 1.57 -19.95
C VAL A 167 -5.92 1.71 -19.92
N GLU A 168 -6.45 2.72 -20.59
CA GLU A 168 -7.89 2.84 -20.79
C GLU A 168 -8.32 2.08 -22.05
N GLU A 169 -9.20 1.11 -21.88
CA GLU A 169 -9.75 0.29 -22.96
C GLU A 169 -11.28 0.31 -22.90
N ASN A 170 -11.93 0.87 -23.92
CA ASN A 170 -13.39 0.96 -24.02
C ASN A 170 -14.08 1.63 -22.82
N GLY A 171 -13.49 2.70 -22.29
CA GLY A 171 -14.01 3.45 -21.14
C GLY A 171 -13.82 2.75 -19.79
N ARG A 172 -12.92 1.76 -19.73
CA ARG A 172 -12.52 1.07 -18.50
C ARG A 172 -11.01 1.10 -18.36
N TRP A 173 -10.55 1.31 -17.14
CA TRP A 173 -9.14 1.18 -16.80
C TRP A 173 -8.80 -0.29 -16.64
N ASN A 174 -7.69 -0.71 -17.27
CA ASN A 174 -7.10 -2.02 -17.17
C ASN A 174 -5.69 -1.85 -16.60
N HIS A 175 -5.47 -2.32 -15.39
CA HIS A 175 -4.18 -2.29 -14.71
C HIS A 175 -3.46 -3.59 -15.03
N LYS A 176 -2.48 -3.50 -15.96
CA LYS A 176 -1.71 -4.66 -16.42
C LYS A 176 -0.74 -5.14 -15.33
N PRO A 177 -0.43 -6.45 -15.28
CA PRO A 177 0.52 -6.97 -14.32
C PRO A 177 1.94 -6.51 -14.63
N TYR A 178 2.69 -6.30 -13.58
CA TYR A 178 4.15 -6.13 -13.61
C TYR A 178 4.82 -7.51 -13.64
N PRO A 179 6.02 -7.66 -14.23
CA PRO A 179 6.62 -8.98 -14.43
C PRO A 179 6.85 -9.78 -13.14
N TRP A 180 7.46 -9.18 -12.10
CA TRP A 180 7.76 -9.86 -10.83
C TRP A 180 8.18 -8.87 -9.73
N GLY A 181 8.14 -9.31 -8.46
CA GLY A 181 8.66 -8.58 -7.30
C GLY A 181 7.63 -7.73 -6.55
N TYR A 182 6.34 -7.97 -6.74
CA TYR A 182 5.29 -7.13 -6.17
C TYR A 182 4.22 -7.95 -5.45
N VAL A 183 3.67 -7.39 -4.39
CA VAL A 183 2.42 -7.85 -3.79
C VAL A 183 1.25 -7.26 -4.58
N ASP A 184 0.11 -7.92 -4.54
CA ASP A 184 -1.14 -7.49 -5.19
C ASP A 184 -1.01 -7.32 -6.71
N ASN A 185 -0.30 -8.26 -7.31
CA ASN A 185 0.04 -8.28 -8.71
C ASN A 185 0.03 -9.73 -9.24
N ASN A 186 -0.38 -9.94 -10.48
CA ASN A 186 -0.36 -11.25 -11.14
C ASN A 186 0.93 -11.43 -11.97
N GLY A 187 2.09 -11.26 -11.33
CA GLY A 187 3.40 -11.47 -11.94
C GLY A 187 3.77 -12.96 -12.08
N SER A 188 4.95 -13.22 -12.62
CA SER A 188 5.47 -14.58 -12.83
C SER A 188 5.83 -15.32 -11.54
N ASP A 189 5.97 -14.58 -10.43
CA ASP A 189 6.31 -15.04 -9.09
C ASP A 189 5.08 -15.13 -8.15
N THR A 190 3.87 -14.93 -8.70
CA THR A 190 2.61 -14.95 -7.93
C THR A 190 1.81 -16.21 -8.24
N GLU A 191 1.44 -16.95 -7.20
CA GLU A 191 0.52 -18.08 -7.29
C GLU A 191 -0.66 -17.91 -6.34
N LYS A 192 -1.90 -17.94 -6.88
CA LYS A 192 -3.15 -17.78 -6.10
C LYS A 192 -3.12 -16.54 -5.19
N GLN A 193 -2.68 -15.41 -5.73
CA GLN A 193 -2.52 -14.13 -5.04
C GLN A 193 -1.40 -14.07 -3.99
N TRP A 194 -0.63 -15.16 -3.79
CA TRP A 194 0.55 -15.18 -2.95
C TRP A 194 1.80 -14.89 -3.78
N THR A 195 2.58 -13.88 -3.39
CA THR A 195 3.91 -13.60 -3.94
C THR A 195 4.96 -14.07 -2.94
N GLU A 196 5.91 -14.89 -3.39
CA GLU A 196 6.97 -15.46 -2.55
C GLU A 196 8.24 -14.60 -2.60
N PHE A 197 8.83 -14.38 -1.45
CA PHE A 197 10.12 -13.70 -1.27
C PHE A 197 11.11 -14.63 -0.58
N ARG A 198 12.33 -14.72 -1.14
CA ARG A 198 13.41 -15.57 -0.63
C ARG A 198 14.66 -14.72 -0.49
N LEU A 199 15.17 -14.60 0.74
CA LEU A 199 16.28 -13.75 1.09
C LEU A 199 17.51 -14.58 1.47
N ASP A 200 18.70 -14.05 1.19
CA ASP A 200 19.97 -14.67 1.58
C ASP A 200 20.25 -14.56 3.08
N SER A 201 19.62 -13.62 3.76
CA SER A 201 19.75 -13.38 5.21
C SER A 201 18.39 -13.13 5.85
N PRO A 202 18.22 -13.53 7.14
CA PRO A 202 16.97 -13.30 7.84
C PRO A 202 16.72 -11.82 8.13
N VAL A 203 15.45 -11.45 8.17
CA VAL A 203 14.95 -10.10 8.50
C VAL A 203 13.85 -10.20 9.56
N ASP A 204 13.59 -9.13 10.27
CA ASP A 204 12.62 -9.11 11.38
C ASP A 204 11.34 -8.38 10.97
N PHE A 205 11.46 -7.32 10.17
CA PHE A 205 10.34 -6.48 9.77
C PHE A 205 10.13 -6.49 8.26
N ILE A 206 8.88 -6.50 7.86
CA ILE A 206 8.43 -6.48 6.46
C ILE A 206 7.47 -5.30 6.29
N LYS A 207 7.75 -4.42 5.35
CA LYS A 207 6.86 -3.34 4.95
C LYS A 207 6.37 -3.56 3.54
N VAL A 208 5.05 -3.43 3.33
CA VAL A 208 4.42 -3.36 2.00
C VAL A 208 3.93 -1.95 1.79
N GLN A 209 4.22 -1.37 0.62
CA GLN A 209 3.87 0.00 0.30
C GLN A 209 3.31 0.12 -1.12
N THR A 210 2.19 0.83 -1.29
CA THR A 210 1.63 1.16 -2.60
C THR A 210 2.64 1.98 -3.43
N ALA A 211 2.97 1.49 -4.61
CA ALA A 211 4.05 2.01 -5.44
C ALA A 211 3.59 2.72 -6.72
N VAL A 212 2.29 2.87 -6.93
CA VAL A 212 1.72 3.57 -8.09
C VAL A 212 0.86 4.73 -7.62
N ASN A 213 0.89 5.82 -8.38
CA ASN A 213 0.03 6.98 -8.11
C ASN A 213 -1.19 6.93 -9.03
N ALA A 214 -2.36 7.29 -8.51
CA ALA A 214 -3.56 7.47 -9.32
C ALA A 214 -3.32 8.53 -10.37
N GLN A 215 -3.44 8.19 -11.65
CA GLN A 215 -3.33 9.16 -12.72
C GLN A 215 -4.56 10.07 -12.74
N ALA A 216 -4.37 11.35 -13.02
CA ALA A 216 -5.45 12.28 -13.22
C ALA A 216 -6.42 11.74 -14.29
N GLY A 217 -7.69 11.55 -13.92
CA GLY A 217 -8.75 11.05 -14.82
C GLY A 217 -9.06 9.56 -14.71
N SER A 218 -8.35 8.78 -13.89
CA SER A 218 -8.79 7.42 -13.59
C SER A 218 -10.03 7.45 -12.70
N LEU A 219 -11.08 6.73 -13.11
CA LEU A 219 -12.20 6.42 -12.23
C LEU A 219 -11.74 5.32 -11.27
N GLY A 220 -11.24 5.70 -10.16
CA GLY A 220 -10.75 4.77 -9.15
C GLY A 220 -9.28 4.99 -8.86
N GLU A 221 -8.99 4.88 -7.63
CA GLU A 221 -7.68 4.87 -7.04
C GLU A 221 -7.03 3.51 -7.31
N ILE A 222 -5.73 3.50 -7.52
CA ILE A 222 -4.94 2.30 -7.43
C ILE A 222 -4.51 2.17 -5.97
N SER A 223 -4.98 1.12 -5.31
CA SER A 223 -4.75 0.87 -3.90
C SER A 223 -4.24 -0.55 -3.71
N THR A 224 -2.98 -0.71 -3.33
CA THR A 224 -2.46 -2.02 -2.97
C THR A 224 -3.24 -2.60 -1.79
N GLU A 225 -3.63 -3.86 -1.91
CA GLU A 225 -4.35 -4.59 -0.87
C GLU A 225 -3.53 -5.76 -0.36
N VAL A 226 -3.44 -5.87 0.97
CA VAL A 226 -2.75 -6.97 1.65
C VAL A 226 -3.77 -7.82 2.39
N CYS A 227 -3.74 -9.12 2.14
CA CYS A 227 -4.67 -10.10 2.73
C CYS A 227 -4.00 -11.06 3.73
N GLY A 228 -2.68 -11.14 3.77
CA GLY A 228 -2.00 -12.06 4.65
C GLY A 228 -0.50 -12.10 4.49
N PHE A 229 0.16 -12.57 5.53
CA PHE A 229 1.58 -12.88 5.58
C PHE A 229 1.75 -14.32 6.04
N ARG A 230 2.68 -15.06 5.48
CA ARG A 230 3.07 -16.40 5.94
C ARG A 230 4.56 -16.64 5.78
N GLU A 231 5.15 -17.39 6.70
CA GLU A 231 6.48 -17.99 6.55
C GLU A 231 6.41 -19.19 5.59
N LEU A 232 7.51 -19.47 4.85
CA LEU A 232 7.62 -20.55 3.86
C LEU A 232 8.55 -21.67 4.34
#